data_18980914c4fe0ffb02a573ec15c22f6b
#
_entry.id   18980914c4fe0ffb02a573ec15c22f6b
#
_cell.length_a   1.000
_cell.length_b   1.000
_cell.length_c   1.000
_cell.angle_alpha   90.00
_cell.angle_beta   90.00
_cell.angle_gamma   90.00
#
_symmetry.space_group_name_H-M   'P 1'
#
loop_
_entity.id
_entity.type
_entity.pdbx_description
1 polymer ?
#
loop_
_entity_poly.entity_id
_entity_poly.type
_entity_poly.pdbx_seq_one_letter_code
_entity_poly.pdbx_strand_id
1 'polypeptide(L)'
;MATISSMANNTYLMYKMAQDNGLSLTGSSSTSSSSSTSSALAALTSSSSSSSKTSSLYSSSSSASDMQTLSSIKNGYSGLVSSYESTKKTFNTELNSALSDLSNSAKTVANMNFSFSASDITTNADGTKTYSDSLTSAIKNVKQLVSDYNTALDFFSDNKSVSNRASALATEFADTTYRADQYSAIGITVDSKTGALSVDEDKLATALTTESDRAANSLGSNGLAGKAESHVALANFQKDKIFPTATQMFGDETKAV
;
A
#
# COMPACT_ATOMS: atom_id res chain seq x y z
N MET A 1 -16.44 -18.18 -12.39
CA MET A 1 -16.54 -18.78 -11.04
C MET A 1 -15.58 -18.03 -10.15
N ALA A 2 -16.06 -17.39 -9.06
CA ALA A 2 -15.18 -16.77 -8.08
C ALA A 2 -14.41 -17.89 -7.34
N THR A 3 -13.11 -17.77 -7.24
CA THR A 3 -12.28 -18.77 -6.55
C THR A 3 -12.41 -18.56 -5.03
N ILE A 4 -12.24 -19.63 -4.24
CA ILE A 4 -12.27 -19.58 -2.76
C ILE A 4 -11.31 -18.50 -2.24
N SER A 5 -10.19 -18.28 -2.91
CA SER A 5 -9.20 -17.24 -2.60
C SER A 5 -9.75 -15.81 -2.77
N SER A 6 -10.57 -15.56 -3.80
CA SER A 6 -11.19 -14.24 -4.00
C SER A 6 -12.28 -13.95 -2.96
N MET A 7 -13.00 -15.00 -2.52
CA MET A 7 -13.98 -14.88 -1.43
C MET A 7 -13.29 -14.59 -0.09
N ALA A 8 -12.17 -15.23 0.22
CA ALA A 8 -11.41 -14.99 1.44
C ALA A 8 -10.85 -13.56 1.48
N ASN A 9 -10.31 -13.05 0.38
CA ASN A 9 -9.81 -11.69 0.28
C ASN A 9 -10.92 -10.64 0.40
N ASN A 10 -12.09 -10.90 -0.19
CA ASN A 10 -13.25 -10.02 -0.05
C ASN A 10 -13.77 -9.98 1.41
N THR A 11 -13.78 -11.12 2.08
CA THR A 11 -14.19 -11.22 3.49
C THR A 11 -13.21 -10.47 4.40
N TYR A 12 -11.90 -10.59 4.15
CA TYR A 12 -10.87 -9.86 4.90
C TYR A 12 -10.98 -8.34 4.72
N LEU A 13 -11.19 -7.88 3.49
CA LEU A 13 -11.33 -6.46 3.19
C LEU A 13 -12.61 -5.88 3.81
N MET A 14 -13.71 -6.63 3.79
CA MET A 14 -14.94 -6.26 4.49
C MET A 14 -14.76 -6.20 6.01
N TYR A 15 -14.00 -7.15 6.57
CA TYR A 15 -13.66 -7.15 8.00
C TYR A 15 -12.80 -5.94 8.38
N LYS A 16 -11.78 -5.62 7.57
CA LYS A 16 -10.92 -4.44 7.78
C LYS A 16 -11.73 -3.14 7.67
N MET A 17 -12.60 -3.02 6.65
CA MET A 17 -13.48 -1.85 6.50
C MET A 17 -14.45 -1.70 7.68
N ALA A 18 -14.99 -2.79 8.18
CA ALA A 18 -15.87 -2.77 9.35
C ALA A 18 -15.09 -2.35 10.61
N GLN A 19 -13.88 -2.84 10.80
CA GLN A 19 -13.02 -2.52 11.93
C GLN A 19 -12.59 -1.05 11.92
N ASP A 20 -12.18 -0.51 10.76
CA ASP A 20 -11.76 0.87 10.57
C ASP A 20 -12.93 1.87 10.81
N ASN A 21 -14.17 1.42 10.62
CA ASN A 21 -15.38 2.20 10.91
C ASN A 21 -16.02 1.87 12.29
N GLY A 22 -15.30 1.17 13.17
CA GLY A 22 -15.78 0.88 14.52
C GLY A 22 -16.90 -0.16 14.62
N LEU A 23 -17.12 -0.92 13.54
CA LEU A 23 -18.10 -2.00 13.49
C LEU A 23 -17.45 -3.32 13.92
N SER A 24 -17.75 -3.81 15.13
CA SER A 24 -17.28 -5.11 15.59
C SER A 24 -18.08 -6.26 14.96
N LEU A 25 -17.45 -7.01 14.05
CA LEU A 25 -18.04 -8.20 13.40
C LEU A 25 -17.82 -9.49 14.20
N THR A 26 -17.09 -9.44 15.31
CA THR A 26 -16.93 -10.56 16.23
C THR A 26 -17.99 -10.46 17.32
N GLY A 27 -18.95 -11.37 17.31
CA GLY A 27 -19.97 -11.50 18.36
C GLY A 27 -19.31 -11.84 19.70
N SER A 28 -18.92 -10.81 20.46
CA SER A 28 -18.70 -10.90 21.88
C SER A 28 -19.92 -10.26 22.56
N SER A 29 -20.65 -11.07 23.28
CA SER A 29 -21.85 -10.71 24.02
C SER A 29 -21.54 -9.63 25.06
N SER A 30 -21.82 -8.36 24.72
CA SER A 30 -22.09 -7.33 25.72
C SER A 30 -23.26 -6.47 25.22
N THR A 31 -24.33 -6.55 25.97
CA THR A 31 -25.61 -5.87 25.83
C THR A 31 -25.46 -4.36 25.66
N SER A 32 -25.71 -3.84 24.46
CA SER A 32 -26.48 -2.60 24.22
C SER A 32 -26.57 -2.28 22.71
N SER A 33 -27.76 -2.34 22.18
CA SER A 33 -28.33 -1.64 21.00
C SER A 33 -27.51 -1.52 19.68
N SER A 34 -26.99 -2.65 19.12
CA SER A 34 -26.49 -2.69 17.74
C SER A 34 -26.79 -3.99 17.00
N SER A 35 -27.94 -4.62 17.29
CA SER A 35 -28.31 -5.96 16.77
C SER A 35 -28.81 -5.99 15.33
N SER A 36 -28.93 -4.83 14.64
CA SER A 36 -29.56 -4.76 13.31
C SER A 36 -28.60 -5.01 12.13
N THR A 37 -27.31 -4.70 12.28
CA THR A 37 -26.35 -4.81 11.17
C THR A 37 -25.79 -6.21 10.99
N SER A 38 -25.55 -6.96 12.09
CA SER A 38 -25.07 -8.34 12.01
C SER A 38 -26.12 -9.31 11.47
N SER A 39 -27.41 -9.04 11.74
CA SER A 39 -28.52 -9.82 11.20
C SER A 39 -28.73 -9.55 9.68
N ALA A 40 -28.51 -8.30 9.23
CA ALA A 40 -28.61 -7.96 7.81
C ALA A 40 -27.46 -8.60 6.99
N LEU A 41 -26.26 -8.65 7.54
CA LEU A 41 -25.11 -9.28 6.88
C LEU A 41 -25.26 -10.80 6.83
N ALA A 42 -25.77 -11.43 7.88
CA ALA A 42 -26.08 -12.87 7.91
C ALA A 42 -27.19 -13.24 6.92
N ALA A 43 -28.20 -12.37 6.73
CA ALA A 43 -29.24 -12.55 5.73
C ALA A 43 -28.70 -12.43 4.28
N LEU A 44 -27.75 -11.52 4.04
CA LEU A 44 -27.09 -11.37 2.72
C LEU A 44 -26.20 -12.57 2.36
N THR A 45 -25.49 -13.13 3.33
CA THR A 45 -24.59 -14.28 3.11
C THR A 45 -25.32 -15.62 3.04
N SER A 46 -26.50 -15.74 3.68
CA SER A 46 -27.30 -16.97 3.65
C SER A 46 -28.22 -17.10 2.41
N SER A 47 -28.40 -16.01 1.65
CA SER A 47 -29.25 -16.03 0.44
C SER A 47 -28.58 -16.63 -0.80
N SER A 48 -27.28 -17.00 -0.73
CA SER A 48 -26.57 -17.59 -1.87
C SER A 48 -26.84 -19.09 -2.10
N SER A 49 -27.71 -19.75 -1.32
CA SER A 49 -27.93 -21.21 -1.41
C SER A 49 -29.38 -21.66 -1.59
N SER A 50 -30.35 -20.76 -1.89
CA SER A 50 -31.69 -21.23 -2.27
C SER A 50 -32.41 -20.27 -3.21
N SER A 51 -32.41 -20.61 -4.49
CA SER A 51 -33.09 -19.95 -5.60
C SER A 51 -34.61 -20.17 -5.62
N SER A 52 -35.29 -20.38 -4.48
CA SER A 52 -36.70 -20.69 -4.45
C SER A 52 -37.56 -19.84 -3.49
N LYS A 53 -37.01 -18.79 -2.88
CA LYS A 53 -37.78 -17.95 -1.93
C LYS A 53 -38.03 -16.49 -2.33
N THR A 54 -37.50 -16.04 -3.46
CA THR A 54 -37.70 -14.65 -3.93
C THR A 54 -39.05 -14.38 -4.55
N SER A 55 -39.76 -15.40 -5.03
CA SER A 55 -41.10 -15.24 -5.60
C SER A 55 -42.22 -15.08 -4.56
N SER A 56 -41.97 -15.35 -3.28
CA SER A 56 -42.97 -15.22 -2.21
C SER A 56 -43.04 -13.81 -1.58
N LEU A 57 -42.09 -12.94 -1.85
CA LEU A 57 -42.08 -11.58 -1.30
C LEU A 57 -42.98 -10.58 -2.05
N TYR A 58 -43.55 -10.98 -3.20
CA TYR A 58 -44.38 -10.12 -4.03
C TYR A 58 -45.89 -10.38 -3.90
N SER A 59 -46.32 -11.26 -3.02
CA SER A 59 -47.74 -11.54 -2.80
C SER A 59 -48.24 -10.95 -1.49
N SER A 60 -48.86 -9.78 -1.62
CA SER A 60 -49.90 -9.19 -0.78
C SER A 60 -49.70 -9.10 0.72
N SER A 61 -49.75 -7.89 1.20
CA SER A 61 -49.70 -7.36 2.57
C SER A 61 -48.27 -7.25 3.13
N SER A 62 -47.57 -6.18 2.72
CA SER A 62 -46.36 -5.72 3.40
C SER A 62 -46.71 -5.35 4.84
N SER A 63 -46.41 -6.25 5.78
CA SER A 63 -46.49 -5.92 7.19
C SER A 63 -45.44 -4.86 7.52
N ALA A 64 -45.67 -4.04 8.55
CA ALA A 64 -44.71 -3.02 9.00
C ALA A 64 -43.33 -3.61 9.29
N SER A 65 -43.25 -4.90 9.63
CA SER A 65 -42.01 -5.64 9.87
C SER A 65 -41.20 -5.86 8.60
N ASP A 66 -41.83 -6.11 7.45
CA ASP A 66 -41.15 -6.33 6.17
C ASP A 66 -40.54 -5.02 5.63
N MET A 67 -41.27 -3.91 5.84
CA MET A 67 -40.74 -2.57 5.51
C MET A 67 -39.59 -2.14 6.41
N GLN A 68 -39.61 -2.49 7.69
CA GLN A 68 -38.49 -2.28 8.60
C GLN A 68 -37.28 -3.10 8.18
N THR A 69 -37.45 -4.37 7.79
CA THR A 69 -36.37 -5.25 7.32
C THR A 69 -35.77 -4.71 6.03
N LEU A 70 -36.57 -4.28 5.04
CA LEU A 70 -36.09 -3.66 3.81
C LEU A 70 -35.37 -2.33 4.07
N SER A 71 -35.85 -1.52 4.99
CA SER A 71 -35.20 -0.27 5.40
C SER A 71 -33.85 -0.54 6.07
N SER A 72 -33.74 -1.57 6.93
CA SER A 72 -32.50 -1.96 7.59
C SER A 72 -31.48 -2.51 6.60
N ILE A 73 -31.90 -3.31 5.63
CA ILE A 73 -31.04 -3.81 4.53
C ILE A 73 -30.53 -2.64 3.68
N LYS A 74 -31.42 -1.72 3.28
CA LYS A 74 -31.06 -0.52 2.51
C LYS A 74 -30.04 0.36 3.26
N ASN A 75 -30.26 0.58 4.55
CA ASN A 75 -29.35 1.38 5.38
C ASN A 75 -28.00 0.67 5.58
N GLY A 76 -28.00 -0.65 5.77
CA GLY A 76 -26.78 -1.46 5.84
C GLY A 76 -25.97 -1.40 4.54
N TYR A 77 -26.65 -1.51 3.39
CA TYR A 77 -26.01 -1.38 2.09
C TYR A 77 -25.43 0.01 1.85
N SER A 78 -26.17 1.07 2.15
CA SER A 78 -25.66 2.44 2.07
C SER A 78 -24.44 2.67 2.95
N GLY A 79 -24.43 2.12 4.16
CA GLY A 79 -23.27 2.17 5.06
C GLY A 79 -22.05 1.45 4.46
N LEU A 80 -22.27 0.28 3.86
CA LEU A 80 -21.20 -0.50 3.23
C LEU A 80 -20.60 0.23 2.02
N VAL A 81 -21.43 0.82 1.16
CA VAL A 81 -20.98 1.63 0.02
C VAL A 81 -20.18 2.85 0.49
N SER A 82 -20.68 3.55 1.53
CA SER A 82 -19.97 4.71 2.08
C SER A 82 -18.62 4.32 2.67
N SER A 83 -18.55 3.19 3.36
CA SER A 83 -17.28 2.64 3.90
C SER A 83 -16.32 2.27 2.80
N TYR A 84 -16.80 1.62 1.72
CA TYR A 84 -15.99 1.29 0.55
C TYR A 84 -15.38 2.56 -0.08
N GLU A 85 -16.19 3.57 -0.36
CA GLU A 85 -15.71 4.81 -0.99
C GLU A 85 -14.73 5.56 -0.10
N SER A 86 -14.97 5.60 1.21
CA SER A 86 -14.04 6.18 2.19
C SER A 86 -12.69 5.44 2.19
N THR A 87 -12.72 4.11 2.29
CA THR A 87 -11.50 3.27 2.30
C THR A 87 -10.73 3.39 0.99
N LYS A 88 -11.42 3.37 -0.15
CA LYS A 88 -10.83 3.58 -1.48
C LYS A 88 -10.17 4.96 -1.59
N LYS A 89 -10.84 6.00 -1.08
CA LYS A 89 -10.28 7.36 -1.06
C LYS A 89 -9.02 7.43 -0.22
N THR A 90 -9.02 6.86 0.99
CA THR A 90 -7.85 6.82 1.86
C THR A 90 -6.71 6.06 1.20
N PHE A 91 -6.96 4.84 0.70
CA PHE A 91 -5.99 4.05 -0.05
C PHE A 91 -5.35 4.84 -1.20
N ASN A 92 -6.17 5.48 -2.04
CA ASN A 92 -5.67 6.25 -3.17
C ASN A 92 -4.88 7.50 -2.74
N THR A 93 -5.23 8.11 -1.63
CA THR A 93 -4.50 9.27 -1.08
C THR A 93 -3.12 8.83 -0.60
N GLU A 94 -3.04 7.78 0.18
CA GLU A 94 -1.78 7.22 0.69
C GLU A 94 -0.88 6.71 -0.45
N LEU A 95 -1.46 5.98 -1.41
CA LEU A 95 -0.76 5.53 -2.61
C LEU A 95 -0.15 6.71 -3.38
N ASN A 96 -0.95 7.74 -3.66
CA ASN A 96 -0.49 8.91 -4.41
C ASN A 96 0.61 9.66 -3.66
N SER A 97 0.52 9.81 -2.34
CA SER A 97 1.56 10.43 -1.53
C SER A 97 2.86 9.63 -1.62
N ALA A 98 2.82 8.33 -1.31
CA ALA A 98 4.00 7.48 -1.34
C ALA A 98 4.69 7.48 -2.72
N LEU A 99 3.92 7.37 -3.81
CA LEU A 99 4.48 7.40 -5.18
C LEU A 99 5.02 8.77 -5.57
N SER A 100 4.36 9.87 -5.15
CA SER A 100 4.81 11.23 -5.43
C SER A 100 6.11 11.54 -4.70
N ASP A 101 6.19 11.20 -3.41
CA ASP A 101 7.37 11.45 -2.59
C ASP A 101 8.56 10.65 -3.13
N LEU A 102 8.36 9.36 -3.45
CA LEU A 102 9.39 8.53 -4.08
C LEU A 102 9.83 9.05 -5.44
N SER A 103 8.90 9.51 -6.29
CA SER A 103 9.25 10.10 -7.59
C SER A 103 10.10 11.37 -7.44
N ASN A 104 9.76 12.22 -6.47
CA ASN A 104 10.48 13.46 -6.23
C ASN A 104 11.91 13.21 -5.72
N SER A 105 12.07 12.33 -4.73
CA SER A 105 13.39 11.97 -4.20
C SER A 105 14.23 11.21 -5.23
N ALA A 106 13.62 10.32 -6.02
CA ALA A 106 14.30 9.62 -7.10
C ALA A 106 14.85 10.59 -8.17
N LYS A 107 14.03 11.54 -8.63
CA LYS A 107 14.49 12.60 -9.57
C LYS A 107 15.59 13.45 -8.98
N THR A 108 15.50 13.78 -7.69
CA THR A 108 16.53 14.56 -7.00
C THR A 108 17.88 13.82 -7.03
N VAL A 109 17.89 12.53 -6.71
CA VAL A 109 19.11 11.72 -6.72
C VAL A 109 19.56 11.40 -8.14
N ALA A 110 18.66 11.13 -9.09
CA ALA A 110 19.00 10.88 -10.50
C ALA A 110 19.76 12.06 -11.14
N ASN A 111 19.41 13.29 -10.73
CA ASN A 111 20.02 14.52 -11.24
C ASN A 111 21.13 15.09 -10.33
N MET A 112 21.51 14.36 -9.28
CA MET A 112 22.51 14.81 -8.33
C MET A 112 23.89 14.80 -8.99
N ASN A 113 24.71 15.79 -8.65
CA ASN A 113 26.14 15.77 -8.99
C ASN A 113 26.86 14.83 -8.02
N PHE A 114 27.60 13.86 -8.55
CA PHE A 114 28.37 12.89 -7.77
C PHE A 114 29.87 13.25 -7.70
N SER A 115 30.27 14.45 -8.14
CA SER A 115 31.68 14.87 -8.15
C SER A 115 32.09 15.42 -6.78
N PHE A 116 32.34 14.52 -5.83
CA PHE A 116 32.89 14.83 -4.51
C PHE A 116 34.33 14.37 -4.42
N SER A 117 35.07 14.90 -3.44
CA SER A 117 36.48 14.58 -3.22
C SER A 117 36.77 14.31 -1.74
N ALA A 118 37.91 13.75 -1.43
CA ALA A 118 38.33 13.48 -0.05
C ALA A 118 38.35 14.76 0.83
N SER A 119 38.51 15.95 0.23
CA SER A 119 38.49 17.24 0.94
C SER A 119 37.09 17.62 1.44
N ASP A 120 36.03 16.96 0.97
CA ASP A 120 34.67 17.16 1.44
C ASP A 120 34.41 16.49 2.80
N ILE A 121 35.37 15.69 3.29
CA ILE A 121 35.36 15.05 4.61
C ILE A 121 36.52 15.60 5.45
N THR A 122 36.22 16.21 6.59
CA THR A 122 37.18 16.60 7.60
C THR A 122 37.08 15.69 8.79
N THR A 123 38.17 15.04 9.20
CA THR A 123 38.22 14.29 10.45
C THR A 123 38.75 15.17 11.56
N ASN A 124 37.96 15.38 12.59
CA ASN A 124 38.32 16.18 13.77
C ASN A 124 39.28 15.43 14.68
N ALA A 125 39.91 16.13 15.62
CA ALA A 125 40.87 15.55 16.56
C ALA A 125 40.25 14.49 17.50
N ASP A 126 38.92 14.52 17.71
CA ASP A 126 38.15 13.55 18.47
C ASP A 126 37.70 12.33 17.65
N GLY A 127 38.09 12.25 16.38
CA GLY A 127 37.70 11.19 15.46
C GLY A 127 36.34 11.37 14.80
N THR A 128 35.58 12.42 15.12
CA THR A 128 34.31 12.72 14.44
C THR A 128 34.57 13.25 13.03
N LYS A 129 33.65 12.97 12.11
CA LYS A 129 33.71 13.47 10.74
C LYS A 129 32.76 14.64 10.54
N THR A 130 33.24 15.65 9.86
CA THR A 130 32.45 16.78 9.40
C THR A 130 32.44 16.76 7.87
N TYR A 131 31.28 16.94 7.26
CA TYR A 131 31.10 16.92 5.83
C TYR A 131 30.89 18.33 5.30
N SER A 132 31.32 18.60 4.06
CA SER A 132 30.98 19.85 3.36
C SER A 132 29.44 19.96 3.19
N ASP A 133 28.93 21.17 3.00
CA ASP A 133 27.49 21.41 2.80
C ASP A 133 26.96 20.65 1.58
N SER A 134 27.77 20.54 0.52
CA SER A 134 27.40 19.81 -0.70
C SER A 134 27.29 18.31 -0.44
N LEU A 135 28.25 17.72 0.25
CA LEU A 135 28.25 16.30 0.61
C LEU A 135 27.10 15.99 1.62
N THR A 136 26.92 16.85 2.60
CA THR A 136 25.79 16.73 3.57
C THR A 136 24.45 16.73 2.83
N SER A 137 24.26 17.63 1.86
CA SER A 137 23.05 17.69 1.04
C SER A 137 22.87 16.43 0.20
N ALA A 138 23.94 15.91 -0.39
CA ALA A 138 23.89 14.67 -1.16
C ALA A 138 23.50 13.46 -0.30
N ILE A 139 24.12 13.31 0.87
CA ILE A 139 23.80 12.25 1.84
C ILE A 139 22.32 12.36 2.26
N LYS A 140 21.84 13.57 2.57
CA LYS A 140 20.44 13.82 2.91
C LYS A 140 19.49 13.39 1.78
N ASN A 141 19.81 13.71 0.53
CA ASN A 141 18.98 13.33 -0.62
C ASN A 141 18.92 11.81 -0.80
N VAL A 142 20.04 11.10 -0.61
CA VAL A 142 20.07 9.63 -0.68
C VAL A 142 19.27 9.02 0.47
N LYS A 143 19.41 9.53 1.69
CA LYS A 143 18.62 9.08 2.86
C LYS A 143 17.11 9.30 2.63
N GLN A 144 16.73 10.42 2.01
CA GLN A 144 15.35 10.69 1.66
C GLN A 144 14.83 9.71 0.62
N LEU A 145 15.60 9.42 -0.44
CA LEU A 145 15.23 8.41 -1.44
C LEU A 145 15.01 7.04 -0.79
N VAL A 146 15.91 6.62 0.09
CA VAL A 146 15.79 5.34 0.81
C VAL A 146 14.55 5.33 1.71
N SER A 147 14.27 6.41 2.43
CA SER A 147 13.07 6.54 3.27
C SER A 147 11.79 6.45 2.44
N ASP A 148 11.72 7.19 1.33
CA ASP A 148 10.53 7.21 0.48
C ASP A 148 10.33 5.89 -0.25
N TYR A 149 11.44 5.21 -0.64
CA TYR A 149 11.38 3.87 -1.21
C TYR A 149 10.79 2.87 -0.21
N ASN A 150 11.28 2.89 1.03
CA ASN A 150 10.75 2.02 2.10
C ASN A 150 9.27 2.32 2.38
N THR A 151 8.88 3.60 2.39
CA THR A 151 7.47 4.00 2.58
C THR A 151 6.57 3.40 1.48
N ALA A 152 7.00 3.43 0.22
CA ALA A 152 6.27 2.82 -0.88
C ALA A 152 6.26 1.29 -0.79
N LEU A 153 7.38 0.68 -0.42
CA LEU A 153 7.51 -0.76 -0.17
C LEU A 153 6.54 -1.23 0.93
N ASP A 154 6.53 -0.54 2.07
CA ASP A 154 5.67 -0.83 3.20
C ASP A 154 4.19 -0.68 2.81
N PHE A 155 3.84 0.40 2.09
CA PHE A 155 2.49 0.59 1.60
C PHE A 155 2.00 -0.62 0.78
N PHE A 156 2.79 -1.10 -0.20
CA PHE A 156 2.39 -2.25 -1.00
C PHE A 156 2.43 -3.56 -0.21
N SER A 157 3.39 -3.73 0.69
CA SER A 157 3.48 -4.91 1.56
C SER A 157 2.25 -5.04 2.48
N ASP A 158 1.83 -3.95 3.08
CA ASP A 158 0.65 -3.91 3.98
C ASP A 158 -0.65 -4.12 3.21
N ASN A 159 -0.70 -3.65 1.97
CA ASN A 159 -1.89 -3.70 1.12
C ASN A 159 -1.88 -4.85 0.09
N LYS A 160 -0.92 -5.79 0.15
CA LYS A 160 -0.80 -6.90 -0.83
C LYS A 160 -2.04 -7.79 -0.94
N SER A 161 -2.85 -7.88 0.11
CA SER A 161 -4.10 -8.65 0.13
C SER A 161 -5.27 -7.95 -0.56
N VAL A 162 -5.16 -6.65 -0.87
CA VAL A 162 -6.23 -5.86 -1.48
C VAL A 162 -6.56 -6.36 -2.89
N SER A 163 -5.55 -6.72 -3.67
CA SER A 163 -5.72 -7.30 -5.01
C SER A 163 -4.46 -8.04 -5.48
N ASN A 164 -4.61 -8.87 -6.52
CA ASN A 164 -3.45 -9.50 -7.16
C ASN A 164 -2.47 -8.47 -7.73
N ARG A 165 -2.93 -7.28 -8.11
CA ARG A 165 -2.07 -6.19 -8.59
C ARG A 165 -1.27 -5.56 -7.47
N ALA A 166 -1.90 -5.33 -6.32
CA ALA A 166 -1.20 -4.87 -5.13
C ALA A 166 -0.13 -5.87 -4.69
N SER A 167 -0.46 -7.17 -4.71
CA SER A 167 0.50 -8.24 -4.42
C SER A 167 1.68 -8.27 -5.40
N ALA A 168 1.42 -8.10 -6.70
CA ALA A 168 2.48 -8.04 -7.72
C ALA A 168 3.39 -6.82 -7.51
N LEU A 169 2.81 -5.64 -7.23
CA LEU A 169 3.59 -4.44 -6.94
C LEU A 169 4.40 -4.58 -5.64
N ALA A 170 3.86 -5.22 -4.60
CA ALA A 170 4.63 -5.53 -3.39
C ALA A 170 5.89 -6.36 -3.71
N THR A 171 5.78 -7.34 -4.61
CA THR A 171 6.92 -8.15 -5.08
C THR A 171 7.92 -7.31 -5.87
N GLU A 172 7.44 -6.45 -6.77
CA GLU A 172 8.30 -5.57 -7.57
C GLU A 172 9.09 -4.59 -6.70
N PHE A 173 8.42 -3.95 -5.73
CA PHE A 173 9.09 -3.02 -4.81
C PHE A 173 10.08 -3.73 -3.88
N ALA A 174 9.83 -4.99 -3.52
CA ALA A 174 10.75 -5.80 -2.71
C ALA A 174 11.98 -6.32 -3.49
N ASP A 175 12.01 -6.18 -4.83
CA ASP A 175 13.11 -6.65 -5.70
C ASP A 175 14.35 -5.73 -5.66
N THR A 176 14.75 -5.29 -4.46
CA THR A 176 16.00 -4.57 -4.19
C THR A 176 17.16 -5.53 -3.95
N THR A 177 16.85 -6.76 -3.56
CA THR A 177 17.83 -7.82 -3.21
C THR A 177 18.73 -8.21 -4.38
N TYR A 178 18.26 -8.07 -5.62
CA TYR A 178 19.04 -8.36 -6.84
C TYR A 178 20.34 -7.53 -6.95
N ARG A 179 20.37 -6.31 -6.37
CA ARG A 179 21.54 -5.42 -6.40
C ARG A 179 22.15 -5.20 -5.00
N ALA A 180 21.84 -6.08 -4.04
CA ALA A 180 22.29 -5.93 -2.66
C ALA A 180 23.79 -5.71 -2.53
N ASP A 181 24.62 -6.44 -3.29
CA ASP A 181 26.08 -6.29 -3.27
C ASP A 181 26.53 -4.91 -3.78
N GLN A 182 25.89 -4.39 -4.84
CA GLN A 182 26.20 -3.05 -5.36
C GLN A 182 25.83 -1.97 -4.36
N TYR A 183 24.68 -2.10 -3.72
CA TYR A 183 24.22 -1.17 -2.69
C TYR A 183 25.09 -1.25 -1.44
N SER A 184 25.45 -2.45 -1.00
CA SER A 184 26.33 -2.66 0.16
C SER A 184 27.71 -2.03 -0.01
N ALA A 185 28.26 -2.04 -1.24
CA ALA A 185 29.54 -1.41 -1.54
C ALA A 185 29.56 0.10 -1.33
N ILE A 186 28.41 0.76 -1.41
CA ILE A 186 28.25 2.21 -1.22
C ILE A 186 27.57 2.58 0.10
N GLY A 187 27.44 1.63 1.03
CA GLY A 187 26.86 1.89 2.36
C GLY A 187 25.33 1.80 2.44
N ILE A 188 24.68 1.18 1.45
CA ILE A 188 23.25 0.89 1.53
C ILE A 188 23.06 -0.62 1.74
N THR A 189 22.44 -1.00 2.86
CA THR A 189 22.15 -2.40 3.18
C THR A 189 20.72 -2.75 2.79
N VAL A 190 20.52 -3.93 2.24
CA VAL A 190 19.21 -4.48 1.85
C VAL A 190 18.83 -5.59 2.82
N ASP A 191 17.66 -5.50 3.42
CA ASP A 191 17.07 -6.61 4.17
C ASP A 191 16.63 -7.71 3.18
N SER A 192 17.21 -8.89 3.30
CA SER A 192 16.98 -10.00 2.37
C SER A 192 15.58 -10.61 2.41
N LYS A 193 14.80 -10.32 3.46
CA LYS A 193 13.45 -10.85 3.64
C LYS A 193 12.38 -9.88 3.14
N THR A 194 12.60 -8.59 3.38
CA THR A 194 11.61 -7.55 3.10
C THR A 194 11.95 -6.70 1.89
N GLY A 195 13.23 -6.66 1.48
CA GLY A 195 13.73 -5.73 0.48
C GLY A 195 13.95 -4.30 1.00
N ALA A 196 13.70 -4.05 2.29
CA ALA A 196 13.87 -2.73 2.88
C ALA A 196 15.34 -2.29 2.88
N LEU A 197 15.54 -1.00 2.71
CA LEU A 197 16.86 -0.38 2.57
C LEU A 197 17.25 0.37 3.85
N SER A 198 18.54 0.36 4.20
CA SER A 198 19.08 1.20 5.26
C SER A 198 20.41 1.82 4.81
N VAL A 199 20.76 2.98 5.37
CA VAL A 199 21.94 3.76 4.98
C VAL A 199 22.93 3.82 6.13
N ASP A 200 24.17 3.41 5.85
CA ASP A 200 25.37 3.69 6.65
C ASP A 200 25.97 5.00 6.12
N GLU A 201 25.79 6.08 6.88
CA GLU A 201 26.14 7.44 6.45
C GLU A 201 27.66 7.59 6.21
N ASP A 202 28.48 7.01 7.09
CA ASP A 202 29.94 7.08 6.97
C ASP A 202 30.48 6.33 5.74
N LYS A 203 29.92 5.16 5.45
CA LYS A 203 30.27 4.41 4.24
C LYS A 203 29.77 5.11 3.00
N LEU A 204 28.54 5.66 3.04
CA LEU A 204 28.00 6.43 1.92
C LEU A 204 28.86 7.65 1.62
N ALA A 205 29.22 8.43 2.64
CA ALA A 205 30.10 9.59 2.49
C ALA A 205 31.46 9.20 1.88
N THR A 206 32.04 8.10 2.36
CA THR A 206 33.29 7.57 1.83
C THR A 206 33.13 7.15 0.36
N ALA A 207 32.08 6.41 0.02
CA ALA A 207 31.83 5.98 -1.35
C ALA A 207 31.59 7.17 -2.30
N LEU A 208 30.84 8.19 -1.87
CA LEU A 208 30.63 9.42 -2.66
C LEU A 208 31.92 10.17 -2.97
N THR A 209 32.91 10.15 -2.05
CA THR A 209 34.15 10.92 -2.19
C THR A 209 35.30 10.14 -2.82
N THR A 210 35.35 8.80 -2.67
CA THR A 210 36.47 7.97 -3.16
C THR A 210 36.09 7.05 -4.31
N GLU A 211 34.78 6.76 -4.49
CA GLU A 211 34.25 5.84 -5.50
C GLU A 211 33.04 6.46 -6.23
N SER A 212 33.16 7.73 -6.60
CA SER A 212 32.05 8.55 -7.14
C SER A 212 31.34 7.91 -8.34
N ASP A 213 32.09 7.26 -9.25
CA ASP A 213 31.52 6.56 -10.40
C ASP A 213 30.66 5.36 -9.99
N ARG A 214 31.13 4.60 -8.97
CA ARG A 214 30.33 3.49 -8.42
C ARG A 214 29.08 4.01 -7.73
N ALA A 215 29.20 5.07 -6.93
CA ALA A 215 28.09 5.71 -6.26
C ALA A 215 27.07 6.23 -7.30
N ALA A 216 27.52 6.92 -8.35
CA ALA A 216 26.67 7.41 -9.44
C ALA A 216 25.92 6.26 -10.15
N ASN A 217 26.62 5.15 -10.46
CA ASN A 217 26.01 3.99 -11.11
C ASN A 217 25.04 3.24 -10.21
N SER A 218 25.28 3.20 -8.89
CA SER A 218 24.41 2.49 -7.95
C SER A 218 23.21 3.31 -7.49
N LEU A 219 23.32 4.65 -7.46
CA LEU A 219 22.28 5.56 -6.94
C LEU A 219 21.53 6.30 -8.04
N GLY A 220 22.21 6.70 -9.11
CA GLY A 220 21.69 7.57 -10.15
C GLY A 220 20.60 6.94 -11.02
N SER A 221 20.42 7.50 -12.24
CA SER A 221 19.40 7.09 -13.19
C SER A 221 19.49 5.62 -13.65
N ASN A 222 20.68 5.01 -13.57
CA ASN A 222 20.89 3.57 -13.87
C ASN A 222 20.86 2.70 -12.60
N GLY A 223 20.75 3.30 -11.42
CA GLY A 223 20.76 2.66 -10.12
C GLY A 223 19.43 2.70 -9.40
N LEU A 224 19.48 2.97 -8.09
CA LEU A 224 18.30 2.98 -7.22
C LEU A 224 17.26 4.01 -7.63
N ALA A 225 17.69 5.22 -8.02
CA ALA A 225 16.78 6.28 -8.43
C ALA A 225 16.03 5.90 -9.73
N GLY A 226 16.70 5.37 -10.74
CA GLY A 226 16.05 4.92 -11.96
C GLY A 226 15.13 3.70 -11.73
N LYS A 227 15.50 2.80 -10.81
CA LYS A 227 14.63 1.69 -10.41
C LYS A 227 13.37 2.21 -9.72
N ALA A 228 13.51 3.16 -8.80
CA ALA A 228 12.40 3.80 -8.12
C ALA A 228 11.43 4.48 -9.12
N GLU A 229 11.96 5.24 -10.09
CA GLU A 229 11.13 5.86 -11.14
C GLU A 229 10.40 4.82 -11.99
N SER A 230 11.04 3.70 -12.32
CA SER A 230 10.41 2.60 -13.06
C SER A 230 9.26 1.96 -12.27
N HIS A 231 9.45 1.74 -10.97
CA HIS A 231 8.41 1.21 -10.08
C HIS A 231 7.24 2.18 -9.92
N VAL A 232 7.54 3.48 -9.76
CA VAL A 232 6.51 4.53 -9.71
C VAL A 232 5.71 4.58 -11.01
N ALA A 233 6.38 4.51 -12.17
CA ALA A 233 5.72 4.49 -13.47
C ALA A 233 4.80 3.27 -13.62
N LEU A 234 5.27 2.07 -13.22
CA LEU A 234 4.49 0.84 -13.23
C LEU A 234 3.25 0.94 -12.31
N ALA A 235 3.44 1.43 -11.09
CA ALA A 235 2.35 1.61 -10.14
C ALA A 235 1.32 2.63 -10.65
N ASN A 236 1.76 3.76 -11.19
CA ASN A 236 0.88 4.77 -11.78
C ASN A 236 0.09 4.24 -12.99
N PHE A 237 0.71 3.42 -13.84
CA PHE A 237 0.01 2.77 -14.96
C PHE A 237 -1.11 1.84 -14.51
N GLN A 238 -0.97 1.23 -13.34
CA GLN A 238 -1.93 0.26 -12.80
C GLN A 238 -2.88 0.87 -11.76
N LYS A 239 -2.69 2.10 -11.33
CA LYS A 239 -3.27 2.67 -10.11
C LYS A 239 -4.80 2.56 -10.05
N ASP A 240 -5.50 2.78 -11.17
CA ASP A 240 -6.97 2.72 -11.22
C ASP A 240 -7.51 1.28 -11.07
N LYS A 241 -6.62 0.28 -11.12
CA LYS A 241 -6.94 -1.14 -11.05
C LYS A 241 -6.32 -1.84 -9.84
N ILE A 242 -5.61 -1.10 -8.97
CA ILE A 242 -4.99 -1.67 -7.76
C ILE A 242 -6.08 -1.93 -6.73
N PHE A 243 -6.93 -0.93 -6.46
CA PHE A 243 -8.06 -1.11 -5.55
C PHE A 243 -9.23 -1.76 -6.30
N PRO A 244 -9.85 -2.84 -5.77
CA PRO A 244 -10.94 -3.53 -6.45
C PRO A 244 -12.16 -2.63 -6.59
N THR A 245 -12.95 -2.82 -7.64
CA THR A 245 -14.23 -2.12 -7.82
C THR A 245 -15.28 -2.65 -6.84
N ALA A 246 -16.33 -1.86 -6.59
CA ALA A 246 -17.47 -2.30 -5.76
C ALA A 246 -18.09 -3.59 -6.29
N THR A 247 -18.23 -3.73 -7.61
CA THR A 247 -18.72 -4.95 -8.27
C THR A 247 -17.82 -6.16 -8.01
N GLN A 248 -16.50 -5.96 -7.99
CA GLN A 248 -15.57 -7.05 -7.68
C GLN A 248 -15.63 -7.48 -6.21
N MET A 249 -15.97 -6.54 -5.32
CA MET A 249 -16.08 -6.81 -3.88
C MET A 249 -17.43 -7.35 -3.47
N PHE A 250 -18.53 -6.81 -4.03
CA PHE A 250 -19.89 -7.10 -3.57
C PHE A 250 -20.69 -7.94 -4.57
N GLY A 251 -20.13 -8.22 -5.76
CA GLY A 251 -20.83 -8.91 -6.83
C GLY A 251 -21.61 -7.95 -7.74
N ASP A 252 -22.12 -8.50 -8.84
CA ASP A 252 -22.91 -7.76 -9.83
C ASP A 252 -24.39 -7.89 -9.50
N GLU A 253 -25.04 -6.81 -9.05
CA GLU A 253 -26.49 -6.79 -8.72
C GLU A 253 -27.38 -7.13 -9.93
N THR A 254 -26.85 -6.99 -11.16
CA THR A 254 -27.62 -7.26 -12.38
C THR A 254 -27.84 -8.74 -12.67
N LYS A 255 -27.22 -9.66 -11.91
CA LYS A 255 -27.37 -11.11 -12.05
C LYS A 255 -28.28 -11.76 -10.99
N ALA A 256 -28.93 -10.95 -10.18
CA ALA A 256 -29.85 -11.41 -9.12
C ALA A 256 -31.34 -11.31 -9.53
N VAL A 257 -31.63 -11.35 -10.84
CA VAL A 257 -33.00 -11.42 -11.38
C VAL A 257 -33.19 -12.70 -12.16
#